data_356efd78d8d74891175522b4c68ff5d5
#
_entry.id   356efd78d8d74891175522b4c68ff5d5
#
_cell.length_a   1.000
_cell.length_b   1.000
_cell.length_c   1.000
_cell.angle_alpha   90.00
_cell.angle_beta   90.00
_cell.angle_gamma   90.00
#
_symmetry.space_group_name_H-M   'P 1'
#
loop_
_entity.id
_entity.type
_entity.pdbx_description
1 polymer ?
#
loop_
_entity_poly.entity_id
_entity_poly.type
_entity_poly.pdbx_seq_one_letter_code
_entity_poly.pdbx_strand_id
1 'polypeptide(L)'
;MKKIIAVLGAGLFAITLTACGSSSVEASVGSDKVTVSDIKTSVNSILAQRKKVDTTGMNLPTGDALDLYELNFHLIAYLLADTAAQNGVSITPAEIAARRASIVSQVGSESGMPKALVGANIAPADFPMYLKTVLYEEGLAKKVQAQGVAAADTQAALQKLASIVSEKLKVKVNPKYGIWDGLHSVVTAPAGSAPAPTPSTSK
;
A
#
# COMPACT_ATOMS: atom_id res chain seq x y z
N MET A 1 -65.89 -29.16 22.38
CA MET A 1 -65.84 -27.81 22.97
C MET A 1 -64.67 -27.76 23.95
N LYS A 2 -63.51 -27.40 23.53
CA LYS A 2 -62.38 -27.07 24.41
C LYS A 2 -61.60 -25.94 23.76
N LYS A 3 -61.64 -24.76 24.34
CA LYS A 3 -61.00 -23.53 23.90
C LYS A 3 -59.50 -23.63 24.28
N ILE A 4 -58.62 -23.47 23.28
CA ILE A 4 -57.17 -23.38 23.48
C ILE A 4 -56.82 -21.89 23.44
N ILE A 5 -56.35 -21.36 24.56
CA ILE A 5 -55.84 -19.99 24.67
C ILE A 5 -54.38 -20.03 24.23
N ALA A 6 -54.09 -19.30 23.13
CA ALA A 6 -52.72 -19.06 22.68
C ALA A 6 -52.13 -17.86 23.42
N VAL A 7 -51.13 -18.08 24.22
CA VAL A 7 -50.29 -17.03 24.86
C VAL A 7 -49.20 -16.62 23.86
N LEU A 8 -49.34 -15.39 23.35
CA LEU A 8 -48.30 -14.74 22.56
C LEU A 8 -47.19 -14.26 23.55
N GLY A 9 -46.08 -14.97 23.58
CA GLY A 9 -44.85 -14.51 24.21
C GLY A 9 -44.10 -13.57 23.25
N ALA A 10 -44.18 -12.27 23.48
CA ALA A 10 -43.36 -11.29 22.79
C ALA A 10 -41.93 -11.37 23.31
N GLY A 11 -41.12 -12.14 22.64
CA GLY A 11 -39.65 -12.15 22.87
C GLY A 11 -39.02 -10.88 22.29
N LEU A 12 -38.67 -9.92 23.14
CA LEU A 12 -37.77 -8.84 22.79
C LEU A 12 -36.38 -9.44 22.49
N PHE A 13 -36.10 -9.62 21.21
CA PHE A 13 -34.72 -9.82 20.77
C PHE A 13 -34.00 -8.47 20.90
N ALA A 14 -33.31 -8.27 22.01
CA ALA A 14 -32.29 -7.25 22.13
C ALA A 14 -31.16 -7.63 21.18
N ILE A 15 -31.17 -7.07 19.96
CA ILE A 15 -30.01 -7.10 19.07
C ILE A 15 -28.95 -6.23 19.75
N THR A 16 -28.09 -6.84 20.53
CA THR A 16 -26.82 -6.22 20.94
C THR A 16 -26.02 -6.06 19.65
N LEU A 17 -26.04 -4.87 19.06
CA LEU A 17 -25.04 -4.41 18.12
C LEU A 17 -23.72 -4.42 18.89
N THR A 18 -23.05 -5.57 18.90
CA THR A 18 -21.61 -5.59 19.11
C THR A 18 -21.03 -4.77 17.96
N ALA A 19 -20.70 -3.52 18.25
CA ALA A 19 -19.81 -2.73 17.43
C ALA A 19 -18.45 -3.44 17.45
N CYS A 20 -18.32 -4.53 16.68
CA CYS A 20 -17.03 -4.94 16.17
C CYS A 20 -16.49 -3.71 15.46
N GLY A 21 -15.39 -3.14 15.98
CA GLY A 21 -14.76 -1.98 15.40
C GLY A 21 -14.55 -2.24 13.93
N SER A 22 -15.47 -1.73 13.10
CA SER A 22 -15.29 -1.72 11.66
C SER A 22 -14.09 -0.84 11.43
N SER A 23 -12.93 -1.46 11.16
CA SER A 23 -11.76 -0.74 10.70
C SER A 23 -12.22 0.06 9.50
N SER A 24 -12.32 1.39 9.65
CA SER A 24 -12.79 2.22 8.56
C SER A 24 -11.85 2.03 7.37
N VAL A 25 -12.43 1.80 6.20
CA VAL A 25 -11.68 1.65 4.96
C VAL A 25 -11.27 3.04 4.51
N GLU A 26 -9.98 3.27 4.39
CA GLU A 26 -9.42 4.55 3.96
C GLU A 26 -9.15 4.61 2.47
N ALA A 27 -8.88 3.46 1.85
CA ALA A 27 -8.81 3.34 0.40
C ALA A 27 -9.10 1.92 -0.07
N SER A 28 -9.36 1.75 -1.37
CA SER A 28 -9.53 0.42 -1.98
C SER A 28 -9.10 0.40 -3.44
N VAL A 29 -8.59 -0.77 -3.85
CA VAL A 29 -8.28 -1.12 -5.24
C VAL A 29 -9.03 -2.41 -5.54
N GLY A 30 -10.08 -2.34 -6.35
CA GLY A 30 -10.95 -3.51 -6.56
C GLY A 30 -11.53 -4.05 -5.26
N SER A 31 -11.16 -5.28 -4.90
CA SER A 31 -11.55 -5.93 -3.64
C SER A 31 -10.61 -5.63 -2.47
N ASP A 32 -9.38 -5.22 -2.74
CA ASP A 32 -8.38 -4.95 -1.73
C ASP A 32 -8.66 -3.63 -1.01
N LYS A 33 -8.46 -3.64 0.30
CA LYS A 33 -8.80 -2.51 1.16
C LYS A 33 -7.60 -2.10 1.99
N VAL A 34 -7.37 -0.81 2.08
CA VAL A 34 -6.46 -0.20 3.04
C VAL A 34 -7.29 0.38 4.17
N THR A 35 -7.08 -0.13 5.38
CA THR A 35 -7.83 0.30 6.58
C THR A 35 -7.03 1.29 7.41
N VAL A 36 -7.70 2.01 8.32
CA VAL A 36 -7.02 2.81 9.35
C VAL A 36 -6.02 1.97 10.13
N SER A 37 -6.38 0.72 10.42
CA SER A 37 -5.52 -0.20 11.18
C SER A 37 -4.21 -0.49 10.43
N ASP A 38 -4.29 -0.71 9.12
CA ASP A 38 -3.10 -0.98 8.30
C ASP A 38 -2.15 0.21 8.34
N ILE A 39 -2.66 1.41 8.04
CA ILE A 39 -1.88 2.64 8.07
C ILE A 39 -1.25 2.87 9.45
N LYS A 40 -2.04 2.78 10.52
CA LYS A 40 -1.54 3.02 11.89
C LYS A 40 -0.51 1.99 12.32
N THR A 41 -0.66 0.73 11.91
CA THR A 41 0.31 -0.33 12.21
C THR A 41 1.66 -0.01 11.55
N SER A 42 1.66 0.34 10.26
CA SER A 42 2.87 0.71 9.52
C SER A 42 3.51 1.96 10.10
N VAL A 43 2.75 3.04 10.30
CA VAL A 43 3.22 4.31 10.87
C VAL A 43 3.83 4.10 12.26
N ASN A 44 3.15 3.39 13.16
CA ASN A 44 3.67 3.12 14.51
C ASN A 44 4.96 2.29 14.46
N SER A 45 5.04 1.33 13.55
CA SER A 45 6.22 0.50 13.35
C SER A 45 7.41 1.34 12.84
N ILE A 46 7.19 2.23 11.87
CA ILE A 46 8.21 3.16 11.37
C ILE A 46 8.69 4.08 12.48
N LEU A 47 7.78 4.71 13.23
CA LEU A 47 8.13 5.61 14.32
C LEU A 47 8.90 4.89 15.44
N ALA A 48 8.54 3.64 15.74
CA ALA A 48 9.28 2.80 16.69
C ALA A 48 10.70 2.47 16.20
N GLN A 49 10.87 2.23 14.90
CA GLN A 49 12.20 1.99 14.32
C GLN A 49 13.07 3.25 14.28
N ARG A 50 12.50 4.41 13.97
CA ARG A 50 13.22 5.71 13.98
C ARG A 50 13.87 6.00 15.34
N LYS A 51 13.27 5.53 16.44
CA LYS A 51 13.84 5.67 17.80
C LYS A 51 15.07 4.78 18.05
N LYS A 52 15.32 3.80 17.19
CA LYS A 52 16.39 2.80 17.36
C LYS A 52 17.60 3.02 16.45
N VAL A 53 17.50 3.96 15.50
CA VAL A 53 18.56 4.24 14.53
C VAL A 53 18.89 5.73 14.54
N ASP A 54 20.10 6.06 14.14
CA ASP A 54 20.48 7.46 13.91
C ASP A 54 19.78 7.98 12.63
N THR A 55 18.91 8.96 12.81
CA THR A 55 18.15 9.62 11.74
C THR A 55 18.69 11.00 11.37
N THR A 56 19.86 11.38 11.89
CA THR A 56 20.49 12.68 11.61
C THR A 56 20.67 12.86 10.10
N GLY A 57 20.21 14.00 9.58
CA GLY A 57 20.28 14.33 8.15
C GLY A 57 19.24 13.65 7.27
N MET A 58 18.35 12.82 7.81
CA MET A 58 17.24 12.24 7.05
C MET A 58 16.06 13.20 7.00
N ASN A 59 15.48 13.38 5.81
CA ASN A 59 14.21 14.09 5.65
C ASN A 59 13.06 13.07 5.72
N LEU A 60 12.48 12.91 6.90
CA LEU A 60 11.47 11.88 7.18
C LEU A 60 10.08 12.51 7.38
N PRO A 61 9.05 12.05 6.66
CA PRO A 61 7.69 12.53 6.83
C PRO A 61 7.16 12.18 8.23
N THR A 62 6.30 13.04 8.78
CA THR A 62 5.65 12.85 10.09
C THR A 62 4.17 13.22 10.00
N GLY A 63 3.38 12.82 11.01
CA GLY A 63 1.95 13.15 11.08
C GLY A 63 1.20 12.73 9.82
N ASP A 64 0.34 13.62 9.32
CA ASP A 64 -0.52 13.35 8.16
C ASP A 64 0.28 13.04 6.88
N ALA A 65 1.49 13.59 6.73
CA ALA A 65 2.35 13.29 5.60
C ALA A 65 2.87 11.84 5.63
N LEU A 66 3.13 11.29 6.81
CA LEU A 66 3.49 9.88 6.94
C LEU A 66 2.27 8.97 6.75
N ASP A 67 1.10 9.33 7.29
CA ASP A 67 -0.16 8.60 7.07
C ASP A 67 -0.48 8.53 5.56
N LEU A 68 -0.33 9.65 4.83
CA LEU A 68 -0.54 9.70 3.38
C LEU A 68 0.51 8.87 2.62
N TYR A 69 1.76 8.88 3.06
CA TYR A 69 2.81 8.07 2.47
C TYR A 69 2.47 6.58 2.56
N GLU A 70 2.05 6.12 3.74
CA GLU A 70 1.68 4.71 3.96
C GLU A 70 0.42 4.33 3.18
N LEU A 71 -0.58 5.22 3.11
CA LEU A 71 -1.75 4.99 2.27
C LEU A 71 -1.36 4.77 0.80
N ASN A 72 -0.50 5.65 0.26
CA ASN A 72 -0.01 5.54 -1.11
C ASN A 72 0.78 4.25 -1.33
N PHE A 73 1.66 3.90 -0.39
CA PHE A 73 2.44 2.66 -0.47
C PHE A 73 1.55 1.43 -0.61
N HIS A 74 0.54 1.27 0.27
CA HIS A 74 -0.38 0.15 0.21
C HIS A 74 -1.23 0.15 -1.07
N LEU A 75 -1.74 1.32 -1.50
CA LEU A 75 -2.52 1.43 -2.74
C LEU A 75 -1.70 1.03 -3.96
N ILE A 76 -0.47 1.53 -4.08
CA ILE A 76 0.43 1.21 -5.19
C ILE A 76 0.79 -0.28 -5.19
N ALA A 77 1.05 -0.86 -4.02
CA ALA A 77 1.35 -2.28 -3.90
C ALA A 77 0.21 -3.16 -4.42
N TYR A 78 -1.04 -2.87 -4.03
CA TYR A 78 -2.22 -3.58 -4.53
C TYR A 78 -2.43 -3.33 -6.03
N LEU A 79 -2.35 -2.08 -6.48
CA LEU A 79 -2.52 -1.76 -7.91
C LEU A 79 -1.49 -2.46 -8.79
N LEU A 80 -0.22 -2.51 -8.37
CA LEU A 80 0.83 -3.20 -9.12
C LEU A 80 0.65 -4.72 -9.10
N ALA A 81 0.20 -5.30 -7.99
CA ALA A 81 -0.12 -6.72 -7.91
C ALA A 81 -1.23 -7.10 -8.90
N ASP A 82 -2.33 -6.33 -8.92
CA ASP A 82 -3.42 -6.52 -9.86
C ASP A 82 -3.00 -6.28 -11.31
N THR A 83 -2.20 -5.24 -11.55
CA THR A 83 -1.65 -4.93 -12.87
C THR A 83 -0.78 -6.09 -13.37
N ALA A 84 0.08 -6.62 -12.51
CA ALA A 84 0.93 -7.77 -12.81
C ALA A 84 0.09 -9.02 -13.14
N ALA A 85 -0.90 -9.32 -12.31
CA ALA A 85 -1.79 -10.45 -12.51
C ALA A 85 -2.55 -10.37 -13.84
N GLN A 86 -3.15 -9.20 -14.16
CA GLN A 86 -3.87 -8.99 -15.42
C GLN A 86 -2.96 -9.08 -16.65
N ASN A 87 -1.67 -8.86 -16.47
CA ASN A 87 -0.68 -8.96 -17.53
C ASN A 87 0.11 -10.27 -17.52
N GLY A 88 -0.29 -11.25 -16.69
CA GLY A 88 0.37 -12.56 -16.62
C GLY A 88 1.80 -12.51 -16.08
N VAL A 89 2.10 -11.51 -15.26
CA VAL A 89 3.37 -11.41 -14.51
C VAL A 89 3.15 -12.05 -13.14
N SER A 90 3.96 -13.03 -12.83
CA SER A 90 3.98 -13.71 -11.52
C SER A 90 5.39 -13.67 -10.94
N ILE A 91 5.48 -13.70 -9.63
CA ILE A 91 6.75 -13.75 -8.89
C ILE A 91 6.78 -14.99 -8.01
N THR A 92 7.97 -15.56 -7.86
CA THR A 92 8.20 -16.77 -7.07
C THR A 92 8.81 -16.44 -5.69
N PRO A 93 8.67 -17.33 -4.70
CA PRO A 93 9.36 -17.19 -3.42
C PRO A 93 10.88 -17.06 -3.57
N ALA A 94 11.46 -17.74 -4.56
CA ALA A 94 12.90 -17.68 -4.83
C ALA A 94 13.34 -16.27 -5.31
N GLU A 95 12.54 -15.62 -6.18
CA GLU A 95 12.81 -14.24 -6.62
C GLU A 95 12.70 -13.25 -5.46
N ILE A 96 11.72 -13.42 -4.59
CA ILE A 96 11.57 -12.59 -3.37
C ILE A 96 12.80 -12.75 -2.47
N ALA A 97 13.26 -13.99 -2.23
CA ALA A 97 14.44 -14.27 -1.41
C ALA A 97 15.72 -13.68 -2.04
N ALA A 98 15.89 -13.83 -3.35
CA ALA A 98 17.03 -13.28 -4.09
C ALA A 98 17.03 -11.74 -4.03
N ARG A 99 15.85 -11.09 -4.19
CA ARG A 99 15.72 -9.63 -4.09
C ARG A 99 16.07 -9.15 -2.68
N ARG A 100 15.58 -9.84 -1.64
CA ARG A 100 15.93 -9.52 -0.26
C ARG A 100 17.44 -9.62 -0.03
N ALA A 101 18.07 -10.71 -0.46
CA ALA A 101 19.51 -10.89 -0.33
C ALA A 101 20.31 -9.78 -1.06
N SER A 102 19.86 -9.38 -2.26
CA SER A 102 20.46 -8.27 -3.01
C SER A 102 20.38 -6.96 -2.23
N ILE A 103 19.24 -6.61 -1.64
CA ILE A 103 19.09 -5.39 -0.83
C ILE A 103 19.98 -5.46 0.42
N VAL A 104 20.01 -6.59 1.14
CA VAL A 104 20.89 -6.76 2.29
C VAL A 104 22.36 -6.56 1.91
N SER A 105 22.77 -7.08 0.76
CA SER A 105 24.14 -6.87 0.24
C SER A 105 24.42 -5.40 -0.08
N GLN A 106 23.45 -4.68 -0.67
CA GLN A 106 23.60 -3.25 -0.99
C GLN A 106 23.70 -2.37 0.26
N VAL A 107 22.97 -2.69 1.32
CA VAL A 107 23.07 -1.97 2.61
C VAL A 107 24.23 -2.44 3.47
N GLY A 108 24.99 -3.44 3.00
CA GLY A 108 26.19 -3.98 3.62
C GLY A 108 25.96 -5.16 4.56
N SER A 109 24.81 -5.26 5.23
CA SER A 109 24.51 -6.36 6.17
C SER A 109 23.06 -6.32 6.67
N GLU A 110 22.61 -7.40 7.31
CA GLU A 110 21.34 -7.43 8.05
C GLU A 110 21.24 -6.34 9.13
N SER A 111 22.34 -6.00 9.79
CA SER A 111 22.37 -4.94 10.80
C SER A 111 22.19 -3.54 10.20
N GLY A 112 22.43 -3.34 8.91
CA GLY A 112 22.17 -2.10 8.18
C GLY A 112 20.69 -1.92 7.78
N MET A 113 19.94 -3.03 7.72
CA MET A 113 18.54 -3.02 7.27
C MET A 113 17.63 -2.07 8.08
N PRO A 114 17.70 -2.00 9.42
CA PRO A 114 16.84 -1.08 10.17
C PRO A 114 17.00 0.39 9.73
N LYS A 115 18.23 0.84 9.52
CA LYS A 115 18.52 2.21 9.06
C LYS A 115 18.04 2.44 7.61
N ALA A 116 18.23 1.46 6.74
CA ALA A 116 17.79 1.52 5.35
C ALA A 116 16.26 1.59 5.25
N LEU A 117 15.54 0.76 5.99
CA LEU A 117 14.07 0.76 6.04
C LEU A 117 13.52 2.09 6.57
N VAL A 118 14.15 2.64 7.63
CA VAL A 118 13.78 3.97 8.15
C VAL A 118 13.98 5.06 7.10
N GLY A 119 15.11 5.05 6.40
CA GLY A 119 15.38 6.02 5.32
C GLY A 119 14.40 5.93 4.16
N ALA A 120 13.92 4.73 3.86
CA ALA A 120 12.93 4.47 2.81
C ALA A 120 11.48 4.63 3.30
N ASN A 121 11.24 4.91 4.58
CA ASN A 121 9.91 4.94 5.22
C ASN A 121 9.14 3.63 5.04
N ILE A 122 9.80 2.49 5.14
CA ILE A 122 9.18 1.17 5.03
C ILE A 122 9.08 0.55 6.42
N ALA A 123 7.86 0.21 6.85
CA ALA A 123 7.67 -0.56 8.05
C ALA A 123 8.30 -1.96 7.89
N PRO A 124 9.01 -2.50 8.91
CA PRO A 124 9.61 -3.84 8.80
C PRO A 124 8.63 -4.94 8.41
N ALA A 125 7.37 -4.84 8.87
CA ALA A 125 6.31 -5.79 8.51
C ALA A 125 5.91 -5.69 7.02
N ASP A 126 6.06 -4.51 6.40
CA ASP A 126 5.69 -4.24 5.02
C ASP A 126 6.84 -4.49 4.03
N PHE A 127 8.04 -4.79 4.54
CA PHE A 127 9.19 -5.08 3.68
C PHE A 127 8.94 -6.23 2.69
N PRO A 128 8.27 -7.35 3.05
CA PRO A 128 7.88 -8.36 2.06
C PRO A 128 6.94 -7.84 0.98
N MET A 129 6.01 -6.94 1.30
CA MET A 129 5.13 -6.27 0.32
C MET A 129 5.95 -5.38 -0.61
N TYR A 130 6.86 -4.58 -0.07
CA TYR A 130 7.80 -3.78 -0.87
C TYR A 130 8.60 -4.62 -1.86
N LEU A 131 9.17 -5.76 -1.43
CA LEU A 131 9.90 -6.66 -2.32
C LEU A 131 9.05 -7.14 -3.49
N LYS A 132 7.79 -7.52 -3.21
CA LYS A 132 6.85 -7.92 -4.25
C LYS A 132 6.55 -6.78 -5.21
N THR A 133 6.31 -5.58 -4.70
CA THR A 133 6.02 -4.37 -5.50
C THR A 133 7.14 -4.10 -6.51
N VAL A 134 8.40 -4.13 -6.05
CA VAL A 134 9.57 -3.95 -6.91
C VAL A 134 9.66 -5.04 -7.98
N LEU A 135 9.44 -6.30 -7.60
CA LEU A 135 9.49 -7.42 -8.55
C LEU A 135 8.35 -7.38 -9.56
N TYR A 136 7.15 -6.95 -9.18
CA TYR A 136 6.04 -6.74 -10.12
C TYR A 136 6.37 -5.63 -11.13
N GLU A 137 6.90 -4.51 -10.66
CA GLU A 137 7.32 -3.40 -11.53
C GLU A 137 8.37 -3.87 -12.55
N GLU A 138 9.41 -4.58 -12.09
CA GLU A 138 10.44 -5.15 -12.97
C GLU A 138 9.89 -6.18 -13.97
N GLY A 139 8.99 -7.04 -13.51
CA GLY A 139 8.33 -8.03 -14.39
C GLY A 139 7.47 -7.38 -15.46
N LEU A 140 6.71 -6.34 -15.10
CA LEU A 140 5.93 -5.54 -16.03
C LEU A 140 6.84 -4.78 -17.02
N ALA A 141 7.94 -4.19 -16.53
CA ALA A 141 8.92 -3.51 -17.38
C ALA A 141 9.51 -4.45 -18.44
N LYS A 142 9.96 -5.62 -18.03
CA LYS A 142 10.45 -6.66 -18.95
C LYS A 142 9.39 -7.04 -19.99
N LYS A 143 8.13 -7.15 -19.56
CA LYS A 143 7.02 -7.52 -20.45
C LYS A 143 6.75 -6.45 -21.51
N VAL A 144 6.66 -5.16 -21.13
CA VAL A 144 6.41 -4.09 -22.12
C VAL A 144 7.60 -3.91 -23.06
N GLN A 145 8.83 -4.09 -22.58
CA GLN A 145 10.02 -4.10 -23.45
C GLN A 145 10.01 -5.27 -24.42
N ALA A 146 9.60 -6.45 -24.00
CA ALA A 146 9.44 -7.61 -24.88
C ALA A 146 8.35 -7.39 -25.96
N GLN A 147 7.42 -6.47 -25.73
CA GLN A 147 6.41 -6.03 -26.71
C GLN A 147 6.91 -4.92 -27.64
N GLY A 148 8.18 -4.54 -27.58
CA GLY A 148 8.81 -3.54 -28.46
C GLY A 148 8.83 -2.12 -27.88
N VAL A 149 8.45 -1.90 -26.64
CA VAL A 149 8.58 -0.58 -25.99
C VAL A 149 10.05 -0.31 -25.71
N ALA A 150 10.55 0.84 -26.18
CA ALA A 150 11.92 1.25 -25.92
C ALA A 150 12.20 1.44 -24.41
N ALA A 151 13.44 1.20 -24.00
CA ALA A 151 13.83 1.35 -22.60
C ALA A 151 13.51 2.74 -22.03
N ALA A 152 13.70 3.80 -22.84
CA ALA A 152 13.39 5.17 -22.46
C ALA A 152 11.89 5.41 -22.22
N ASP A 153 11.00 4.66 -22.88
CA ASP A 153 9.55 4.81 -22.82
C ASP A 153 8.89 3.84 -21.83
N THR A 154 9.68 2.93 -21.23
CA THR A 154 9.18 1.87 -20.35
C THR A 154 8.38 2.45 -19.19
N GLN A 155 8.88 3.49 -18.50
CA GLN A 155 8.21 4.09 -17.36
C GLN A 155 6.85 4.70 -17.75
N ALA A 156 6.78 5.40 -18.87
CA ALA A 156 5.51 5.95 -19.38
C ALA A 156 4.51 4.84 -19.75
N ALA A 157 5.00 3.73 -20.30
CA ALA A 157 4.16 2.57 -20.61
C ALA A 157 3.62 1.90 -19.35
N LEU A 158 4.44 1.74 -18.30
CA LEU A 158 4.00 1.22 -17.01
C LEU A 158 2.95 2.11 -16.35
N GLN A 159 3.17 3.42 -16.38
CA GLN A 159 2.23 4.40 -15.83
C GLN A 159 0.88 4.35 -16.55
N LYS A 160 0.89 4.26 -17.89
CA LYS A 160 -0.33 4.08 -18.69
C LYS A 160 -1.04 2.77 -18.34
N LEU A 161 -0.29 1.69 -18.17
CA LEU A 161 -0.84 0.38 -17.81
C LEU A 161 -1.52 0.43 -16.44
N ALA A 162 -0.85 0.99 -15.44
CA ALA A 162 -1.39 1.17 -14.09
C ALA A 162 -2.63 2.08 -14.08
N SER A 163 -2.63 3.15 -14.88
CA SER A 163 -3.79 4.04 -15.03
C SER A 163 -5.02 3.30 -15.57
N ILE A 164 -4.87 2.51 -16.63
CA ILE A 164 -5.95 1.70 -17.22
C ILE A 164 -6.50 0.71 -16.17
N VAL A 165 -5.63 0.05 -15.43
CA VAL A 165 -6.03 -0.92 -14.39
C VAL A 165 -6.72 -0.20 -13.22
N SER A 166 -6.22 0.97 -12.80
CA SER A 166 -6.82 1.76 -11.72
C SER A 166 -8.25 2.21 -12.05
N GLU A 167 -8.51 2.62 -13.29
CA GLU A 167 -9.86 2.97 -13.77
C GLU A 167 -10.79 1.75 -13.75
N LYS A 168 -10.32 0.60 -14.24
CA LYS A 168 -11.07 -0.65 -14.25
C LYS A 168 -11.41 -1.13 -12.85
N LEU A 169 -10.48 -1.03 -11.91
CA LEU A 169 -10.64 -1.45 -10.52
C LEU A 169 -11.37 -0.41 -9.65
N LYS A 170 -11.61 0.78 -10.19
CA LYS A 170 -12.31 1.87 -9.49
C LYS A 170 -11.66 2.20 -8.15
N VAL A 171 -10.39 2.59 -8.18
CA VAL A 171 -9.67 3.02 -6.98
C VAL A 171 -10.46 4.10 -6.25
N LYS A 172 -10.66 3.91 -4.95
CA LYS A 172 -11.37 4.85 -4.07
C LYS A 172 -10.45 5.25 -2.92
N VAL A 173 -10.53 6.50 -2.53
CA VAL A 173 -9.75 7.06 -1.41
C VAL A 173 -10.68 7.88 -0.53
N ASN A 174 -10.53 7.79 0.78
CA ASN A 174 -11.22 8.66 1.71
C ASN A 174 -10.78 10.11 1.48
N PRO A 175 -11.71 11.05 1.25
CA PRO A 175 -11.40 12.45 0.92
C PRO A 175 -10.50 13.17 1.92
N LYS A 176 -10.40 12.69 3.16
CA LYS A 176 -9.48 13.27 4.15
C LYS A 176 -8.00 13.18 3.75
N TYR A 177 -7.64 12.17 2.93
CA TYR A 177 -6.29 12.01 2.41
C TYR A 177 -6.06 12.75 1.09
N GLY A 178 -7.15 13.10 0.38
CA GLY A 178 -7.08 13.78 -0.91
C GLY A 178 -7.83 13.06 -2.01
N ILE A 179 -7.32 13.20 -3.24
CA ILE A 179 -7.94 12.66 -4.45
C ILE A 179 -6.96 11.72 -5.12
N TRP A 180 -7.46 10.58 -5.60
CA TRP A 180 -6.69 9.65 -6.42
C TRP A 180 -6.42 10.25 -7.80
N ASP A 181 -5.15 10.43 -8.13
CA ASP A 181 -4.69 10.75 -9.49
C ASP A 181 -4.35 9.43 -10.20
N GLY A 182 -5.29 8.94 -11.01
CA GLY A 182 -5.11 7.68 -11.74
C GLY A 182 -4.02 7.74 -12.80
N LEU A 183 -3.69 8.94 -13.32
CA LEU A 183 -2.63 9.11 -14.31
C LEU A 183 -1.24 8.90 -13.69
N HIS A 184 -1.03 9.46 -12.50
CA HIS A 184 0.24 9.36 -11.79
C HIS A 184 0.27 8.24 -10.75
N SER A 185 -0.87 7.54 -10.56
CA SER A 185 -1.04 6.46 -9.56
C SER A 185 -0.64 6.90 -8.14
N VAL A 186 -1.14 8.06 -7.73
CA VAL A 186 -0.85 8.67 -6.44
C VAL A 186 -2.07 9.37 -5.86
N VAL A 187 -2.18 9.39 -4.54
CA VAL A 187 -3.14 10.26 -3.85
C VAL A 187 -2.50 11.64 -3.67
N THR A 188 -3.11 12.65 -4.27
CA THR A 188 -2.70 14.05 -4.09
C THR A 188 -3.40 14.62 -2.87
N ALA A 189 -2.61 15.19 -1.94
CA ALA A 189 -3.13 15.80 -0.72
C ALA A 189 -4.17 16.89 -1.03
N PRO A 190 -5.16 17.12 -0.14
CA PRO A 190 -6.10 18.22 -0.29
C PRO A 190 -5.38 19.55 -0.44
N ALA A 191 -5.93 20.47 -1.25
CA ALA A 191 -5.35 21.80 -1.43
C ALA A 191 -5.24 22.52 -0.06
N GLY A 192 -4.03 22.95 0.30
CA GLY A 192 -3.73 23.58 1.59
C GLY A 192 -3.00 22.68 2.60
N SER A 193 -2.80 21.41 2.31
CA SER A 193 -1.91 20.53 3.09
C SER A 193 -0.45 20.79 2.75
N ALA A 194 0.46 20.66 3.73
CA ALA A 194 1.89 20.78 3.47
C ALA A 194 2.33 19.72 2.42
N PRO A 195 3.17 20.10 1.45
CA PRO A 195 3.62 19.17 0.43
C PRO A 195 4.35 17.99 1.07
N ALA A 196 3.96 16.77 0.66
CA ALA A 196 4.71 15.57 1.03
C ALA A 196 6.14 15.66 0.45
N PRO A 197 7.18 15.25 1.19
CA PRO A 197 8.53 15.21 0.64
C PRO A 197 8.55 14.26 -0.56
N THR A 198 8.98 14.77 -1.70
CA THR A 198 9.20 13.96 -2.90
C THR A 198 10.29 12.94 -2.63
N PRO A 199 10.11 11.66 -3.00
CA PRO A 199 11.18 10.69 -2.91
C PRO A 199 12.36 11.15 -3.76
N SER A 200 13.52 11.33 -3.10
CA SER A 200 14.77 11.63 -3.81
C SER A 200 15.16 10.38 -4.61
N THR A 201 15.01 10.43 -5.92
CA THR A 201 15.68 9.49 -6.82
C THR A 201 17.17 9.76 -6.72
N SER A 202 17.87 9.01 -5.88
CA SER A 202 19.32 8.95 -5.92
C SER A 202 19.76 8.33 -7.25
N LYS A 203 20.50 9.10 -8.04
CA LYS A 203 21.26 8.61 -9.20
C LYS A 203 22.27 7.58 -8.79
#